data_401193323889edf1c5c094bf06c3a961
#
_entry.id   401193323889edf1c5c094bf06c3a961
#
_cell.length_a   1.000
_cell.length_b   1.000
_cell.length_c   1.000
_cell.angle_alpha   90.00
_cell.angle_beta   90.00
_cell.angle_gamma   90.00
#
_symmetry.space_group_name_H-M   'P 1'
#
loop_
_entity.id
_entity.type
_entity.pdbx_description
1 polymer ?
#
loop_
_entity_poly.entity_id
_entity_poly.type
_entity_poly.pdbx_seq_one_letter_code
_entity_poly.pdbx_strand_id
1 'polypeptide(L)'
;MERERGNDGLSRRTLLAAGAIGLASAAGTSLAPRARADLSTQRRRGGPPRNRVAVLGAGIGGLTAAHELAERGFEVTVFDRKELGGKSRTIGVPGSAAGGRAPLPGEHGARGFTSFYHHVHDTMRRIPVPGNANGVYDNLVPFSVGDPRYPRANNLPDGFPLMFGFYFDPKELLTPQGWQRVLVEMFLKNHAVPVPEALYLASRFVAYLTSSEERRFGQWEHTSWWDFVGAASRSAEYRGLAATGLTRALVAAKETVASARSMGNMAEAFLLALSREATGGPKVYEVLNGPTDEVWLDHWITLLRNLGVQFHTGHEARGFTVDGGSVSGARIRRPDGSVRDVDADWYVCAVPTDRARGLWSDEMRRLDPALAAMDGLFVDWMNGLQLFVTQRLDLGHGYNIYLDAPWRLTSYTQKAFWPGDYASKYGDGSIVDGLTIDIADWDTPGLLFGKPAKMCTRDEIYREVWAQLTAALDDDGRVALPDGIVRRWQLDPGITWADGQNHNDEPLLVNTVGSWAKRPTARTAISNLFLAADYVQTDFDLATMEGANEAARRAVNAILDASGSSAPRAQLFSREGIAALEPLRQADAARYRAGQPNLFDLG
;
A
#
# COMPACT_ATOMS: atom_id res chain seq x y z
N MET A 1 12.91 -57.05 -41.87
CA MET A 1 14.25 -56.64 -42.36
C MET A 1 14.42 -55.20 -41.88
N GLU A 2 14.99 -55.03 -40.68
CA GLU A 2 16.41 -54.74 -40.41
C GLU A 2 16.87 -53.46 -41.11
N ARG A 3 17.42 -52.41 -40.48
CA ARG A 3 18.31 -52.21 -39.31
C ARG A 3 18.19 -50.79 -38.84
N GLU A 4 18.02 -50.50 -37.57
CA GLU A 4 19.03 -50.09 -36.57
C GLU A 4 20.18 -49.14 -37.03
N ARG A 5 20.24 -47.99 -36.34
CA ARG A 5 21.35 -47.36 -35.56
C ARG A 5 21.13 -45.85 -35.55
N GLY A 6 21.34 -45.07 -34.55
CA GLY A 6 21.99 -45.23 -33.26
C GLY A 6 21.85 -43.92 -32.48
N ASN A 7 21.74 -44.13 -31.24
CA ASN A 7 21.63 -43.17 -30.16
C ASN A 7 22.94 -42.39 -29.97
N ASP A 8 22.90 -41.08 -29.69
CA ASP A 8 23.85 -40.49 -28.78
C ASP A 8 23.22 -39.28 -28.10
N GLY A 9 22.82 -39.49 -26.87
CA GLY A 9 22.33 -38.49 -25.95
C GLY A 9 23.48 -37.70 -25.37
N LEU A 10 23.44 -36.37 -25.56
CA LEU A 10 24.24 -35.45 -24.78
C LEU A 10 23.41 -34.94 -23.61
N SER A 11 23.88 -35.28 -22.43
CA SER A 11 23.27 -35.00 -21.14
C SER A 11 23.26 -33.49 -20.89
N ARG A 12 22.17 -33.01 -20.25
CA ARG A 12 21.94 -31.60 -19.81
C ARG A 12 22.98 -31.02 -18.84
N ARG A 13 24.06 -31.76 -18.54
CA ARG A 13 25.17 -31.29 -17.66
C ARG A 13 26.34 -30.63 -18.37
N THR A 14 26.41 -30.67 -19.69
CA THR A 14 27.57 -30.19 -20.44
C THR A 14 27.37 -28.78 -21.05
N LEU A 15 26.18 -28.17 -20.91
CA LEU A 15 25.87 -26.85 -21.46
C LEU A 15 26.01 -25.70 -20.45
N LEU A 16 26.44 -25.96 -19.22
CA LEU A 16 26.63 -24.94 -18.18
C LEU A 16 28.10 -24.56 -17.91
N ALA A 17 29.03 -25.05 -18.69
CA ALA A 17 30.47 -24.82 -18.47
C ALA A 17 31.19 -23.96 -19.55
N ALA A 18 30.48 -23.37 -20.49
CA ALA A 18 31.12 -22.65 -21.62
C ALA A 18 30.68 -21.17 -21.76
N GLY A 19 30.26 -20.50 -20.69
CA GLY A 19 29.77 -19.11 -20.72
C GLY A 19 30.52 -18.10 -19.83
N ALA A 20 31.64 -18.45 -19.27
CA ALA A 20 32.36 -17.61 -18.31
C ALA A 20 33.81 -17.29 -18.72
N ILE A 21 34.05 -16.71 -19.88
CA ILE A 21 35.29 -15.99 -20.15
C ILE A 21 35.01 -14.91 -21.24
N GLY A 22 35.18 -13.64 -20.85
CA GLY A 22 35.36 -12.55 -21.76
C GLY A 22 34.34 -11.41 -21.63
N LEU A 23 34.67 -10.46 -20.78
CA LEU A 23 34.68 -9.00 -21.02
C LEU A 23 34.96 -8.28 -19.71
N ALA A 24 36.25 -8.20 -19.39
CA ALA A 24 36.76 -7.16 -18.49
C ALA A 24 37.44 -6.12 -19.37
N SER A 25 36.86 -4.93 -19.40
CA SER A 25 37.66 -3.68 -19.35
C SER A 25 36.79 -2.43 -19.58
N ALA A 26 37.05 -1.50 -18.69
CA ALA A 26 36.94 -0.06 -18.83
C ALA A 26 35.56 0.60 -18.67
N ALA A 27 35.27 1.00 -17.41
CA ALA A 27 35.01 2.41 -17.08
C ALA A 27 35.02 2.52 -15.55
N GLY A 28 36.08 3.13 -15.01
CA GLY A 28 36.25 3.35 -13.60
C GLY A 28 35.30 4.45 -13.07
N THR A 29 34.45 4.08 -12.16
CA THR A 29 34.03 4.92 -11.05
C THR A 29 34.19 4.07 -9.81
N SER A 30 35.10 4.49 -8.96
CA SER A 30 35.44 3.83 -7.71
C SER A 30 34.24 3.81 -6.75
N LEU A 31 33.49 2.72 -6.76
CA LEU A 31 32.69 2.33 -5.61
C LEU A 31 33.67 1.73 -4.61
N ALA A 32 33.93 2.46 -3.52
CA ALA A 32 34.65 1.93 -2.39
C ALA A 32 34.09 0.55 -2.03
N PRO A 33 34.94 -0.44 -1.75
CA PRO A 33 34.46 -1.73 -1.29
C PRO A 33 33.74 -1.50 0.02
N ARG A 34 32.41 -1.73 0.04
CA ARG A 34 31.69 -1.90 1.31
C ARG A 34 32.42 -3.02 2.02
N ALA A 35 33.04 -2.69 3.15
CA ALA A 35 33.60 -3.68 4.05
C ALA A 35 32.49 -4.69 4.33
N ARG A 36 32.59 -5.88 3.78
CA ARG A 36 31.91 -7.05 4.30
C ARG A 36 32.43 -7.16 5.73
N ALA A 37 31.62 -6.72 6.69
CA ALA A 37 31.84 -7.12 8.06
C ALA A 37 31.88 -8.64 8.04
N ASP A 38 33.02 -9.19 8.33
CA ASP A 38 33.26 -10.62 8.41
C ASP A 38 32.45 -11.11 9.62
N LEU A 39 31.21 -11.56 9.36
CA LEU A 39 30.31 -12.15 10.34
C LEU A 39 30.80 -13.58 10.65
N SER A 40 32.13 -13.74 10.81
CA SER A 40 32.68 -14.94 11.41
C SER A 40 32.29 -14.95 12.89
N THR A 41 31.07 -15.39 13.12
CA THR A 41 30.60 -16.20 14.23
C THR A 41 31.61 -16.36 15.35
N GLN A 42 31.66 -15.45 16.29
CA GLN A 42 31.89 -15.87 17.65
C GLN A 42 30.64 -16.58 18.16
N ARG A 43 30.47 -17.86 17.73
CA ARG A 43 29.64 -18.79 18.49
C ARG A 43 30.21 -18.84 19.91
N ARG A 44 29.63 -18.08 20.85
CA ARG A 44 29.73 -18.38 22.25
C ARG A 44 29.11 -19.74 22.44
N ARG A 45 29.95 -20.77 22.52
CA ARG A 45 29.55 -22.14 22.86
C ARG A 45 28.90 -22.07 24.25
N GLY A 46 27.55 -22.29 24.35
CA GLY A 46 26.85 -22.57 25.58
C GLY A 46 25.89 -21.52 26.14
N GLY A 47 25.50 -20.48 25.37
CA GLY A 47 24.40 -19.59 25.79
C GLY A 47 23.02 -20.13 25.32
N PRO A 48 21.91 -19.70 25.96
CA PRO A 48 20.57 -20.02 25.46
C PRO A 48 20.40 -19.55 24.01
N PRO A 49 19.52 -20.22 23.22
CA PRO A 49 19.29 -19.80 21.85
C PRO A 49 18.84 -18.34 21.79
N ARG A 50 19.42 -17.56 20.88
CA ARG A 50 19.04 -16.15 20.63
C ARG A 50 17.75 -16.14 19.84
N ASN A 51 16.60 -16.12 20.53
CA ASN A 51 15.28 -16.20 19.91
C ASN A 51 14.28 -15.17 20.42
N ARG A 52 14.66 -14.25 21.33
CA ARG A 52 13.77 -13.19 21.81
C ARG A 52 13.75 -12.02 20.85
N VAL A 53 12.55 -11.63 20.41
CA VAL A 53 12.36 -10.52 19.46
C VAL A 53 11.44 -9.46 20.06
N ALA A 54 11.91 -8.22 20.07
CA ALA A 54 11.10 -7.04 20.36
C ALA A 54 10.64 -6.39 19.05
N VAL A 55 9.33 -6.36 18.82
CA VAL A 55 8.69 -5.70 17.66
C VAL A 55 8.10 -4.37 18.11
N LEU A 56 8.53 -3.27 17.50
CA LEU A 56 8.06 -1.91 17.81
C LEU A 56 7.09 -1.46 16.75
N GLY A 57 5.80 -1.36 17.10
CA GLY A 57 4.67 -1.10 16.22
C GLY A 57 3.84 -2.35 15.93
N ALA A 58 2.53 -2.28 16.12
CA ALA A 58 1.56 -3.34 15.90
C ALA A 58 0.64 -3.06 14.70
N GLY A 59 1.13 -2.33 13.68
CA GLY A 59 0.49 -2.24 12.37
C GLY A 59 0.71 -3.52 11.55
N ILE A 60 0.27 -3.53 10.29
CA ILE A 60 0.36 -4.72 9.41
C ILE A 60 1.80 -5.26 9.33
N GLY A 61 2.81 -4.39 9.23
CA GLY A 61 4.22 -4.82 9.21
C GLY A 61 4.63 -5.53 10.50
N GLY A 62 4.30 -4.95 11.67
CA GLY A 62 4.65 -5.54 12.98
C GLY A 62 3.91 -6.83 13.26
N LEU A 63 2.60 -6.89 12.97
CA LEU A 63 1.80 -8.11 13.12
C LEU A 63 2.28 -9.23 12.18
N THR A 64 2.66 -8.88 10.93
CA THR A 64 3.25 -9.85 9.99
C THR A 64 4.60 -10.38 10.50
N ALA A 65 5.49 -9.49 10.97
CA ALA A 65 6.76 -9.90 11.54
C ALA A 65 6.57 -10.83 12.75
N ALA A 66 5.62 -10.49 13.65
CA ALA A 66 5.29 -11.31 14.80
C ALA A 66 4.74 -12.69 14.39
N HIS A 67 3.86 -12.73 13.38
CA HIS A 67 3.29 -13.98 12.85
C HIS A 67 4.37 -14.90 12.29
N GLU A 68 5.15 -14.37 11.36
CA GLU A 68 6.20 -15.15 10.68
C GLU A 68 7.29 -15.64 11.68
N LEU A 69 7.64 -14.82 12.67
CA LEU A 69 8.65 -15.20 13.68
C LEU A 69 8.09 -16.22 14.67
N ALA A 70 6.87 -16.03 15.17
CA ALA A 70 6.26 -16.96 16.14
C ALA A 70 6.07 -18.36 15.55
N GLU A 71 5.61 -18.47 14.30
CA GLU A 71 5.52 -19.76 13.59
C GLU A 71 6.90 -20.47 13.44
N ARG A 72 7.99 -19.70 13.53
CA ARG A 72 9.38 -20.20 13.42
C ARG A 72 10.08 -20.39 14.76
N GLY A 73 9.30 -20.34 15.86
CA GLY A 73 9.77 -20.65 17.20
C GLY A 73 10.52 -19.51 17.90
N PHE A 74 10.36 -18.26 17.45
CA PHE A 74 10.88 -17.10 18.17
C PHE A 74 9.89 -16.66 19.26
N GLU A 75 10.44 -16.15 20.38
CA GLU A 75 9.70 -15.53 21.47
C GLU A 75 9.47 -14.06 21.14
N VAL A 76 8.25 -13.70 20.77
CA VAL A 76 7.95 -12.37 20.25
C VAL A 76 7.17 -11.54 21.25
N THR A 77 7.64 -10.32 21.50
CA THR A 77 6.94 -9.29 22.27
C THR A 77 6.73 -8.06 21.39
N VAL A 78 5.49 -7.63 21.26
CA VAL A 78 5.08 -6.49 20.44
C VAL A 78 4.70 -5.30 21.33
N PHE A 79 5.22 -4.12 21.02
CA PHE A 79 4.93 -2.87 21.72
C PHE A 79 4.27 -1.88 20.77
N ASP A 80 3.15 -1.29 21.15
CA ASP A 80 2.50 -0.21 20.40
C ASP A 80 2.04 0.92 21.33
N ARG A 81 2.14 2.15 20.82
CA ARG A 81 1.67 3.34 21.55
C ARG A 81 0.15 3.46 21.62
N LYS A 82 -0.56 2.83 20.69
CA LYS A 82 -2.02 2.82 20.56
C LYS A 82 -2.54 1.39 20.64
N GLU A 83 -3.79 1.21 20.19
CA GLU A 83 -4.40 -0.09 20.00
C GLU A 83 -3.74 -0.85 18.83
N LEU A 84 -3.89 -2.18 18.82
CA LEU A 84 -3.32 -3.05 17.81
C LEU A 84 -3.98 -2.82 16.44
N GLY A 85 -3.25 -3.10 15.36
CA GLY A 85 -3.72 -2.95 13.98
C GLY A 85 -3.21 -1.69 13.27
N GLY A 86 -2.62 -0.73 14.01
CA GLY A 86 -2.09 0.50 13.44
C GLY A 86 -3.15 1.29 12.66
N LYS A 87 -2.83 1.78 11.46
CA LYS A 87 -3.76 2.49 10.58
C LYS A 87 -4.88 1.60 10.02
N SER A 88 -4.78 0.27 10.17
CA SER A 88 -5.80 -0.67 9.67
C SER A 88 -6.86 -1.03 10.71
N ARG A 89 -6.77 -0.55 11.95
CA ARG A 89 -7.73 -0.86 13.01
C ARG A 89 -9.08 -0.19 12.79
N THR A 90 -10.13 -0.82 13.30
CA THR A 90 -11.42 -0.16 13.53
C THR A 90 -11.32 0.77 14.73
N ILE A 91 -11.94 1.94 14.66
CA ILE A 91 -11.94 2.94 15.72
C ILE A 91 -13.38 3.22 16.13
N GLY A 92 -13.83 2.58 17.20
CA GLY A 92 -15.21 2.74 17.68
C GLY A 92 -15.57 4.21 17.94
N VAL A 93 -16.74 4.64 17.47
CA VAL A 93 -17.23 6.02 17.69
C VAL A 93 -17.55 6.22 19.18
N PRO A 94 -16.88 7.16 19.87
CA PRO A 94 -17.09 7.35 21.30
C PRO A 94 -18.54 7.70 21.64
N GLY A 95 -19.10 7.06 22.69
CA GLY A 95 -20.45 7.33 23.18
C GLY A 95 -21.58 6.96 22.21
N SER A 96 -21.30 6.12 21.20
CA SER A 96 -22.32 5.66 20.26
C SER A 96 -23.00 4.35 20.68
N ALA A 97 -22.36 3.53 21.51
CA ALA A 97 -22.92 2.28 21.99
C ALA A 97 -24.15 2.49 22.90
N ALA A 98 -25.21 1.76 22.66
CA ALA A 98 -26.42 1.78 23.49
C ALA A 98 -27.19 0.46 23.42
N GLY A 99 -27.92 0.11 24.47
CA GLY A 99 -28.78 -1.07 24.50
C GLY A 99 -28.04 -2.40 24.31
N GLY A 100 -26.81 -2.51 24.81
CA GLY A 100 -25.95 -3.70 24.67
C GLY A 100 -25.29 -3.90 23.30
N ARG A 101 -25.43 -2.94 22.39
CA ARG A 101 -24.79 -2.97 21.07
C ARG A 101 -23.37 -2.43 21.13
N ALA A 102 -22.55 -2.86 20.17
CA ALA A 102 -21.20 -2.33 19.99
C ALA A 102 -21.20 -0.85 19.56
N PRO A 103 -20.12 -0.11 19.78
CA PRO A 103 -19.95 1.22 19.19
C PRO A 103 -20.09 1.17 17.67
N LEU A 104 -20.51 2.29 17.06
CA LEU A 104 -20.47 2.44 15.61
C LEU A 104 -19.03 2.27 15.13
N PRO A 105 -18.78 1.46 14.09
CA PRO A 105 -17.43 1.16 13.62
C PRO A 105 -16.89 2.30 12.74
N GLY A 106 -16.06 3.15 13.32
CA GLY A 106 -15.25 4.12 12.59
C GLY A 106 -13.96 3.48 12.12
N GLU A 107 -13.36 4.07 11.10
CA GLU A 107 -12.14 3.58 10.46
C GLU A 107 -11.18 4.75 10.19
N HIS A 108 -9.88 4.48 10.09
CA HIS A 108 -8.90 5.51 9.69
C HIS A 108 -9.17 6.03 8.26
N GLY A 109 -9.68 5.16 7.39
CA GLY A 109 -10.06 5.40 6.01
C GLY A 109 -10.56 4.13 5.36
N ALA A 110 -10.94 4.20 4.10
CA ALA A 110 -11.34 3.04 3.31
C ALA A 110 -10.16 2.09 3.10
N ARG A 111 -10.44 0.79 3.06
CA ARG A 111 -9.44 -0.25 2.78
C ARG A 111 -9.85 -1.10 1.62
N GLY A 112 -9.02 -1.09 0.60
CA GLY A 112 -9.18 -1.96 -0.53
C GLY A 112 -8.06 -2.98 -0.64
N PHE A 113 -8.42 -4.13 -1.13
CA PHE A 113 -7.53 -5.25 -1.40
C PHE A 113 -7.56 -5.52 -2.88
N THR A 114 -6.40 -5.49 -3.50
CA THR A 114 -6.28 -5.76 -4.93
C THR A 114 -5.79 -7.18 -5.16
N SER A 115 -6.12 -7.80 -6.29
CA SER A 115 -5.72 -9.18 -6.59
C SER A 115 -4.19 -9.41 -6.53
N PHE A 116 -3.40 -8.35 -6.68
CA PHE A 116 -1.94 -8.40 -6.61
C PHE A 116 -1.37 -8.20 -5.19
N TYR A 117 -2.20 -8.19 -4.14
CA TYR A 117 -1.76 -8.18 -2.73
C TYR A 117 -1.43 -9.60 -2.26
N HIS A 118 -0.43 -10.21 -2.88
CA HIS A 118 -0.10 -11.63 -2.67
C HIS A 118 0.34 -11.94 -1.24
N HIS A 119 1.16 -11.06 -0.62
CA HIS A 119 1.65 -11.25 0.75
C HIS A 119 0.54 -11.12 1.78
N VAL A 120 -0.33 -10.11 1.63
CA VAL A 120 -1.48 -9.90 2.53
C VAL A 120 -2.47 -11.06 2.39
N HIS A 121 -2.80 -11.46 1.16
CA HIS A 121 -3.70 -12.58 0.91
C HIS A 121 -3.17 -13.92 1.46
N ASP A 122 -1.86 -14.18 1.32
CA ASP A 122 -1.23 -15.35 1.92
C ASP A 122 -1.34 -15.32 3.45
N THR A 123 -1.07 -14.16 4.07
CA THR A 123 -1.24 -13.99 5.51
C THR A 123 -2.68 -14.22 5.94
N MET A 124 -3.67 -13.63 5.22
CA MET A 124 -5.09 -13.80 5.54
C MET A 124 -5.55 -15.26 5.47
N ARG A 125 -5.04 -16.04 4.50
CA ARG A 125 -5.39 -17.48 4.38
C ARG A 125 -4.90 -18.30 5.56
N ARG A 126 -3.87 -17.88 6.25
CA ARG A 126 -3.29 -18.57 7.41
C ARG A 126 -3.94 -18.18 8.74
N ILE A 127 -4.82 -17.18 8.76
CA ILE A 127 -5.53 -16.74 9.95
C ILE A 127 -6.89 -17.46 10.01
N PRO A 128 -7.09 -18.43 10.93
CA PRO A 128 -8.31 -19.21 10.96
C PRO A 128 -9.53 -18.40 11.40
N VAL A 129 -10.65 -18.60 10.69
CA VAL A 129 -11.96 -18.04 11.04
C VAL A 129 -12.97 -19.18 11.06
N PRO A 130 -13.79 -19.33 12.13
CA PRO A 130 -14.81 -20.38 12.15
C PRO A 130 -15.78 -20.27 10.97
N GLY A 131 -15.92 -21.37 10.22
CA GLY A 131 -16.81 -21.42 9.05
C GLY A 131 -16.17 -21.05 7.71
N ASN A 132 -14.96 -20.47 7.70
CA ASN A 132 -14.24 -20.12 6.47
C ASN A 132 -13.26 -21.22 6.10
N ALA A 133 -13.20 -21.57 4.82
CA ALA A 133 -12.26 -22.58 4.30
C ALA A 133 -10.83 -22.02 4.14
N ASN A 134 -10.71 -20.73 3.81
CA ASN A 134 -9.44 -20.03 3.57
C ASN A 134 -9.19 -18.92 4.61
N GLY A 135 -9.64 -19.13 5.85
CA GLY A 135 -9.44 -18.18 6.94
C GLY A 135 -10.05 -16.81 6.67
N VAL A 136 -9.35 -15.75 7.10
CA VAL A 136 -9.80 -14.36 6.91
C VAL A 136 -9.98 -13.99 5.43
N TYR A 137 -9.26 -14.65 4.52
CA TYR A 137 -9.37 -14.36 3.08
C TYR A 137 -10.81 -14.50 2.55
N ASP A 138 -11.61 -15.41 3.10
CA ASP A 138 -13.01 -15.59 2.71
C ASP A 138 -13.93 -14.45 3.19
N ASN A 139 -13.42 -13.53 4.00
CA ASN A 139 -14.13 -12.30 4.40
C ASN A 139 -13.97 -11.16 3.38
N LEU A 140 -13.22 -11.36 2.30
CA LEU A 140 -13.11 -10.40 1.21
C LEU A 140 -14.28 -10.53 0.24
N VAL A 141 -14.91 -9.39 -0.08
CA VAL A 141 -16.03 -9.29 -1.01
C VAL A 141 -15.61 -8.45 -2.21
N PRO A 142 -15.74 -8.95 -3.44
CA PRO A 142 -15.35 -8.21 -4.62
C PRO A 142 -16.29 -7.03 -4.89
N PHE A 143 -15.76 -5.96 -5.43
CA PHE A 143 -16.54 -4.92 -6.04
C PHE A 143 -17.26 -5.45 -7.31
N SER A 144 -18.44 -4.92 -7.58
CA SER A 144 -19.09 -5.18 -8.87
C SER A 144 -18.31 -4.50 -9.98
N VAL A 145 -17.68 -5.31 -10.82
CA VAL A 145 -17.04 -4.86 -12.03
C VAL A 145 -18.15 -4.47 -13.02
N GLY A 146 -18.16 -3.22 -13.45
CA GLY A 146 -19.16 -2.75 -14.43
C GLY A 146 -20.37 -2.04 -13.82
N ASP A 147 -20.35 -1.64 -12.54
CA ASP A 147 -21.35 -0.69 -12.04
C ASP A 147 -21.14 0.66 -12.75
N PRO A 148 -22.10 1.13 -13.55
CA PRO A 148 -21.94 2.30 -14.41
C PRO A 148 -21.83 3.64 -13.65
N ARG A 149 -21.94 3.65 -12.33
CA ARG A 149 -21.94 4.86 -11.51
C ARG A 149 -20.55 5.35 -11.07
N TYR A 150 -19.46 4.80 -11.64
CA TYR A 150 -18.09 5.14 -11.25
C TYR A 150 -17.20 5.47 -12.44
N PRO A 151 -16.31 6.44 -12.28
CA PRO A 151 -16.23 7.51 -11.30
C PRO A 151 -17.28 8.59 -11.53
N ARG A 152 -17.57 9.41 -10.50
CA ARG A 152 -18.51 10.52 -10.61
C ARG A 152 -17.75 11.83 -10.79
N ALA A 153 -18.24 12.62 -11.73
CA ALA A 153 -17.89 14.01 -11.89
C ALA A 153 -19.11 14.74 -12.42
N ASN A 154 -19.34 15.97 -12.01
CA ASN A 154 -20.55 16.75 -12.34
C ASN A 154 -20.81 16.89 -13.85
N ASN A 155 -19.78 16.76 -14.68
CA ASN A 155 -19.86 16.89 -16.15
C ASN A 155 -19.65 15.55 -16.87
N LEU A 156 -19.63 14.43 -16.17
CA LEU A 156 -19.46 13.12 -16.78
C LEU A 156 -20.78 12.37 -16.75
N PRO A 157 -21.18 11.72 -17.85
CA PRO A 157 -22.35 10.85 -17.84
C PRO A 157 -22.16 9.76 -16.78
N ASP A 158 -23.26 9.42 -16.10
CA ASP A 158 -23.34 8.25 -15.22
C ASP A 158 -22.72 7.06 -15.95
N GLY A 159 -21.72 6.45 -15.35
CA GLY A 159 -21.12 5.27 -15.94
C GLY A 159 -19.78 5.47 -16.63
N PHE A 160 -19.00 6.44 -16.20
CA PHE A 160 -17.59 6.50 -16.58
C PHE A 160 -16.83 5.30 -15.98
N PRO A 161 -16.58 4.19 -16.72
CA PRO A 161 -15.83 3.08 -16.17
C PRO A 161 -14.37 3.48 -16.06
N LEU A 162 -13.86 3.71 -14.86
CA LEU A 162 -12.45 3.52 -14.63
C LEU A 162 -12.12 2.06 -14.95
N MET A 163 -11.09 1.86 -15.73
CA MET A 163 -10.31 0.66 -16.10
C MET A 163 -10.79 -0.75 -15.64
N PHE A 164 -11.85 -0.87 -14.84
CA PHE A 164 -12.24 -2.10 -14.16
C PHE A 164 -13.34 -2.91 -14.88
N GLY A 165 -13.81 -2.43 -16.03
CA GLY A 165 -14.97 -3.02 -16.73
C GLY A 165 -14.63 -3.96 -17.87
N PHE A 166 -13.36 -4.25 -18.17
CA PHE A 166 -12.99 -5.17 -19.25
C PHE A 166 -11.84 -6.09 -18.87
N TYR A 167 -11.80 -7.25 -19.55
CA TYR A 167 -10.70 -8.21 -19.41
C TYR A 167 -10.02 -8.41 -20.75
N PHE A 168 -8.69 -8.60 -20.74
CA PHE A 168 -7.91 -8.87 -21.93
C PHE A 168 -6.95 -10.06 -21.71
N ASP A 169 -6.52 -10.70 -22.81
CA ASP A 169 -5.44 -11.66 -22.78
C ASP A 169 -4.11 -10.88 -23.00
N PRO A 170 -3.10 -11.00 -22.14
CA PRO A 170 -1.81 -10.35 -22.33
C PRO A 170 -1.16 -10.62 -23.68
N LYS A 171 -1.46 -11.75 -24.34
CA LYS A 171 -1.01 -12.06 -25.71
C LYS A 171 -1.57 -11.09 -26.76
N GLU A 172 -2.68 -10.44 -26.50
CA GLU A 172 -3.23 -9.40 -27.38
C GLU A 172 -2.25 -8.25 -27.56
N LEU A 173 -1.45 -7.94 -26.52
CA LEU A 173 -0.40 -6.91 -26.57
C LEU A 173 0.79 -7.27 -27.48
N LEU A 174 0.80 -8.46 -28.07
CA LEU A 174 1.79 -8.85 -29.09
C LEU A 174 1.37 -8.41 -30.51
N THR A 175 0.17 -7.88 -30.69
CA THR A 175 -0.36 -7.47 -31.99
C THR A 175 -0.85 -6.03 -31.97
N PRO A 176 -0.74 -5.28 -33.11
CA PRO A 176 -1.29 -3.93 -33.20
C PRO A 176 -2.81 -3.86 -32.96
N GLN A 177 -3.55 -4.88 -33.39
CA GLN A 177 -5.00 -4.96 -33.21
C GLN A 177 -5.38 -5.15 -31.74
N GLY A 178 -4.62 -5.98 -31.02
CA GLY A 178 -4.81 -6.17 -29.58
C GLY A 178 -4.50 -4.89 -28.79
N TRP A 179 -3.43 -4.22 -29.08
CA TRP A 179 -3.16 -2.89 -28.52
C TRP A 179 -4.29 -1.91 -28.80
N GLN A 180 -4.75 -1.83 -30.06
CA GLN A 180 -5.87 -0.96 -30.42
C GLN A 180 -7.11 -1.27 -29.58
N ARG A 181 -7.47 -2.56 -29.42
CA ARG A 181 -8.62 -2.97 -28.60
C ARG A 181 -8.46 -2.56 -27.14
N VAL A 182 -7.32 -2.91 -26.51
CA VAL A 182 -7.07 -2.59 -25.10
C VAL A 182 -7.10 -1.08 -24.86
N LEU A 183 -6.46 -0.29 -25.74
CA LEU A 183 -6.43 1.16 -25.61
C LEU A 183 -7.80 1.82 -25.85
N VAL A 184 -8.60 1.29 -26.79
CA VAL A 184 -9.98 1.76 -27.01
C VAL A 184 -10.84 1.48 -25.78
N GLU A 185 -10.77 0.26 -25.23
CA GLU A 185 -11.55 -0.10 -24.03
C GLU A 185 -11.12 0.74 -22.81
N MET A 186 -9.83 0.97 -22.63
CA MET A 186 -9.32 1.71 -21.45
C MET A 186 -9.56 3.22 -21.54
N PHE A 187 -9.42 3.82 -22.71
CA PHE A 187 -9.29 5.27 -22.81
C PHE A 187 -10.29 5.94 -23.76
N LEU A 188 -10.77 5.26 -24.81
CA LEU A 188 -11.58 5.91 -25.84
C LEU A 188 -13.10 5.69 -25.67
N LYS A 189 -13.53 4.66 -24.94
CA LYS A 189 -14.96 4.50 -24.61
C LYS A 189 -15.44 5.53 -23.60
N ASN A 190 -14.53 6.22 -22.98
CA ASN A 190 -14.79 7.27 -22.02
C ASN A 190 -14.82 8.63 -22.72
N HIS A 191 -15.98 9.13 -23.01
CA HIS A 191 -16.19 10.41 -23.71
C HIS A 191 -15.80 11.66 -22.89
N ALA A 192 -15.27 11.49 -21.70
CA ALA A 192 -14.95 12.58 -20.80
C ALA A 192 -13.63 13.29 -21.15
N VAL A 193 -12.67 12.57 -21.74
CA VAL A 193 -11.37 13.12 -22.12
C VAL A 193 -11.32 13.28 -23.64
N PRO A 194 -10.83 14.42 -24.17
CA PRO A 194 -10.66 14.61 -25.60
C PRO A 194 -9.84 13.47 -26.23
N VAL A 195 -10.28 12.94 -27.36
CA VAL A 195 -9.65 11.79 -28.04
C VAL A 195 -8.14 11.94 -28.23
N PRO A 196 -7.60 13.11 -28.66
CA PRO A 196 -6.16 13.28 -28.79
C PRO A 196 -5.41 13.13 -27.46
N GLU A 197 -6.01 13.58 -26.35
CA GLU A 197 -5.42 13.46 -25.01
C GLU A 197 -5.50 12.04 -24.48
N ALA A 198 -6.60 11.33 -24.75
CA ALA A 198 -6.73 9.92 -24.42
C ALA A 198 -5.68 9.05 -25.16
N LEU A 199 -5.43 9.34 -26.45
CA LEU A 199 -4.36 8.69 -27.22
C LEU A 199 -2.96 9.02 -26.70
N TYR A 200 -2.74 10.25 -26.25
CA TYR A 200 -1.48 10.63 -25.62
C TYR A 200 -1.29 9.84 -24.31
N LEU A 201 -2.30 9.78 -23.43
CA LEU A 201 -2.22 9.00 -22.19
C LEU A 201 -1.90 7.52 -22.49
N ALA A 202 -2.57 6.95 -23.49
CA ALA A 202 -2.31 5.60 -23.97
C ALA A 202 -0.84 5.41 -24.37
N SER A 203 -0.26 6.37 -25.11
CA SER A 203 1.17 6.33 -25.49
C SER A 203 2.10 6.35 -24.29
N ARG A 204 1.77 7.13 -23.24
CA ARG A 204 2.53 7.17 -21.98
C ARG A 204 2.49 5.81 -21.25
N PHE A 205 1.32 5.18 -21.19
CA PHE A 205 1.20 3.83 -20.62
C PHE A 205 2.03 2.81 -21.40
N VAL A 206 1.96 2.83 -22.75
CA VAL A 206 2.78 1.93 -23.58
C VAL A 206 4.27 2.18 -23.34
N ALA A 207 4.69 3.43 -23.30
CA ALA A 207 6.09 3.78 -23.02
C ALA A 207 6.54 3.26 -21.65
N TYR A 208 5.69 3.38 -20.61
CA TYR A 208 6.00 2.84 -19.29
C TYR A 208 6.07 1.31 -19.28
N LEU A 209 5.06 0.63 -19.80
CA LEU A 209 4.96 -0.83 -19.81
C LEU A 209 6.10 -1.52 -20.57
N THR A 210 6.62 -0.85 -21.59
CA THR A 210 7.77 -1.32 -22.40
C THR A 210 9.12 -0.81 -21.90
N SER A 211 9.13 0.03 -20.84
CA SER A 211 10.37 0.50 -20.22
C SER A 211 11.07 -0.60 -19.45
N SER A 212 12.39 -0.69 -19.67
CA SER A 212 13.29 -1.55 -18.88
C SER A 212 13.38 -1.10 -17.42
N GLU A 213 13.76 -2.00 -16.52
CA GLU A 213 14.02 -1.63 -15.13
C GLU A 213 15.12 -0.55 -15.03
N GLU A 214 16.15 -0.61 -15.90
CA GLU A 214 17.18 0.42 -15.94
C GLU A 214 16.60 1.82 -16.23
N ARG A 215 15.67 1.94 -17.19
CA ARG A 215 14.97 3.19 -17.47
C ARG A 215 14.01 3.57 -16.34
N ARG A 216 13.28 2.63 -15.79
CA ARG A 216 12.35 2.88 -14.67
C ARG A 216 13.10 3.51 -13.49
N PHE A 217 14.26 2.98 -13.12
CA PHE A 217 15.09 3.53 -12.04
C PHE A 217 15.87 4.78 -12.45
N GLY A 218 16.40 4.85 -13.66
CA GLY A 218 17.26 5.95 -14.09
C GLY A 218 16.52 7.17 -14.62
N GLN A 219 15.30 7.01 -15.13
CA GLN A 219 14.49 8.09 -15.70
C GLN A 219 13.18 8.30 -14.93
N TRP A 220 12.32 7.26 -14.84
CA TRP A 220 10.99 7.43 -14.28
C TRP A 220 10.97 7.58 -12.76
N GLU A 221 11.94 7.08 -12.04
CA GLU A 221 12.14 7.38 -10.61
C GLU A 221 12.41 8.87 -10.37
N HIS A 222 13.02 9.56 -11.35
CA HIS A 222 13.38 10.97 -11.28
C HIS A 222 12.42 11.91 -12.02
N THR A 223 11.29 11.38 -12.49
CA THR A 223 10.22 12.13 -13.16
C THR A 223 8.97 12.08 -12.29
N SER A 224 8.28 13.22 -12.10
CA SER A 224 6.99 13.22 -11.41
C SER A 224 5.91 12.57 -12.27
N TRP A 225 4.87 12.02 -11.64
CA TRP A 225 3.72 11.50 -12.39
C TRP A 225 3.05 12.59 -13.22
N TRP A 226 2.94 13.79 -12.67
CA TRP A 226 2.42 14.97 -13.36
C TRP A 226 3.15 15.27 -14.67
N ASP A 227 4.48 15.30 -14.63
CA ASP A 227 5.32 15.54 -15.82
C ASP A 227 5.27 14.33 -16.76
N PHE A 228 5.28 13.11 -16.22
CA PHE A 228 5.21 11.89 -17.01
C PHE A 228 3.94 11.84 -17.86
N VAL A 229 2.77 12.19 -17.31
CA VAL A 229 1.50 12.21 -18.08
C VAL A 229 1.30 13.55 -18.82
N GLY A 230 2.24 14.49 -18.77
CA GLY A 230 2.16 15.77 -19.48
C GLY A 230 0.98 16.65 -19.05
N ALA A 231 0.60 16.59 -17.78
CA ALA A 231 -0.64 17.19 -17.27
C ALA A 231 -0.73 18.71 -17.42
N ALA A 232 0.40 19.41 -17.36
CA ALA A 232 0.44 20.88 -17.36
C ALA A 232 -0.22 21.53 -18.59
N SER A 233 -0.11 20.88 -19.76
CA SER A 233 -0.59 21.39 -21.06
C SER A 233 -1.92 20.77 -21.50
N ARG A 234 -2.63 20.05 -20.62
CA ARG A 234 -3.83 19.28 -20.97
C ARG A 234 -5.10 19.88 -20.35
N SER A 235 -6.26 19.38 -20.82
CA SER A 235 -7.57 19.79 -20.33
C SER A 235 -7.76 19.49 -18.83
N ALA A 236 -8.77 20.11 -18.22
CA ALA A 236 -9.11 19.86 -16.82
C ALA A 236 -9.58 18.42 -16.61
N GLU A 237 -10.34 17.88 -17.55
CA GLU A 237 -10.85 16.51 -17.56
C GLU A 237 -9.69 15.50 -17.62
N TYR A 238 -8.71 15.74 -18.48
CA TYR A 238 -7.51 14.91 -18.56
C TYR A 238 -6.73 14.95 -17.24
N ARG A 239 -6.48 16.15 -16.68
CA ARG A 239 -5.78 16.28 -15.40
C ARG A 239 -6.52 15.59 -14.28
N GLY A 240 -7.86 15.75 -14.22
CA GLY A 240 -8.70 15.08 -13.24
C GLY A 240 -8.58 13.56 -13.29
N LEU A 241 -8.62 12.98 -14.49
CA LEU A 241 -8.52 11.54 -14.69
C LEU A 241 -7.08 11.03 -14.57
N ALA A 242 -6.20 11.50 -15.45
CA ALA A 242 -4.87 10.90 -15.66
C ALA A 242 -3.87 11.26 -14.58
N ALA A 243 -3.93 12.48 -14.06
CA ALA A 243 -3.00 12.91 -13.03
C ALA A 243 -3.53 12.61 -11.63
N THR A 244 -4.64 13.23 -11.21
CA THR A 244 -5.13 13.12 -9.83
C THR A 244 -5.96 11.87 -9.55
N GLY A 245 -6.78 11.42 -10.51
CA GLY A 245 -7.64 10.26 -10.32
C GLY A 245 -6.89 8.95 -10.18
N LEU A 246 -5.78 8.79 -10.93
CA LEU A 246 -4.94 7.58 -10.88
C LEU A 246 -3.89 7.60 -9.74
N THR A 247 -3.79 8.68 -8.98
CA THR A 247 -2.78 8.82 -7.92
C THR A 247 -3.41 9.20 -6.60
N ARG A 248 -3.71 10.48 -6.40
CA ARG A 248 -4.16 11.04 -5.13
C ARG A 248 -5.46 10.40 -4.66
N ALA A 249 -6.44 10.23 -5.55
CA ALA A 249 -7.73 9.65 -5.21
C ALA A 249 -7.65 8.16 -4.84
N LEU A 250 -6.66 7.42 -5.35
CA LEU A 250 -6.54 5.98 -5.10
C LEU A 250 -5.60 5.64 -3.94
N VAL A 251 -4.47 6.37 -3.79
CA VAL A 251 -3.37 5.95 -2.91
C VAL A 251 -2.69 7.11 -2.18
N ALA A 252 -3.35 8.23 -2.02
CA ALA A 252 -2.80 9.44 -1.37
C ALA A 252 -1.51 9.99 -2.00
N ALA A 253 -1.15 9.56 -3.19
CA ALA A 253 0.08 9.97 -3.85
C ALA A 253 -0.13 11.29 -4.58
N LYS A 254 0.42 12.39 -4.04
CA LYS A 254 0.35 13.72 -4.68
C LYS A 254 1.07 13.69 -6.03
N GLU A 255 0.31 13.82 -7.12
CA GLU A 255 0.74 13.64 -8.51
C GLU A 255 1.94 14.49 -8.93
N THR A 256 2.06 15.70 -8.35
CA THR A 256 3.13 16.65 -8.67
C THR A 256 4.48 16.27 -8.07
N VAL A 257 4.51 15.39 -7.08
CA VAL A 257 5.72 14.94 -6.40
C VAL A 257 5.92 13.42 -6.42
N ALA A 258 4.86 12.65 -6.69
CA ALA A 258 4.92 11.19 -6.74
C ALA A 258 5.80 10.73 -7.92
N SER A 259 6.64 9.73 -7.70
CA SER A 259 7.51 9.14 -8.72
C SER A 259 6.70 8.45 -9.81
N ALA A 260 7.00 8.74 -11.08
CA ALA A 260 6.40 8.06 -12.21
C ALA A 260 6.72 6.56 -12.21
N ARG A 261 7.84 6.13 -11.61
CA ARG A 261 8.16 4.72 -11.44
C ARG A 261 7.18 4.03 -10.49
N SER A 262 6.96 4.58 -9.31
CA SER A 262 6.03 3.99 -8.33
C SER A 262 4.59 3.97 -8.85
N MET A 263 4.14 5.08 -9.46
CA MET A 263 2.79 5.17 -10.02
C MET A 263 2.61 4.26 -11.24
N GLY A 264 3.60 4.18 -12.11
CA GLY A 264 3.59 3.28 -13.27
C GLY A 264 3.62 1.80 -12.87
N ASN A 265 4.38 1.43 -11.83
CA ASN A 265 4.36 0.08 -11.27
C ASN A 265 2.97 -0.30 -10.74
N MET A 266 2.30 0.62 -10.05
CA MET A 266 0.92 0.43 -9.60
C MET A 266 -0.03 0.27 -10.79
N ALA A 267 0.08 1.14 -11.80
CA ALA A 267 -0.75 1.07 -13.00
C ALA A 267 -0.54 -0.25 -13.77
N GLU A 268 0.71 -0.73 -13.89
CA GLU A 268 1.02 -2.04 -14.48
C GLU A 268 0.38 -3.19 -13.68
N ALA A 269 0.44 -3.13 -12.34
CA ALA A 269 -0.16 -4.15 -11.47
C ALA A 269 -1.70 -4.18 -11.62
N PHE A 270 -2.35 -3.02 -11.71
CA PHE A 270 -3.80 -2.95 -12.02
C PHE A 270 -4.12 -3.48 -13.41
N LEU A 271 -3.34 -3.14 -14.42
CA LEU A 271 -3.53 -3.65 -15.77
C LEU A 271 -3.37 -5.18 -15.82
N LEU A 272 -2.36 -5.71 -15.11
CA LEU A 272 -2.18 -7.15 -14.99
C LEU A 272 -3.36 -7.82 -14.27
N ALA A 273 -3.91 -7.17 -13.22
CA ALA A 273 -5.11 -7.65 -12.54
C ALA A 273 -6.35 -7.74 -13.45
N LEU A 274 -6.42 -6.92 -14.50
CA LEU A 274 -7.44 -7.00 -15.55
C LEU A 274 -7.14 -8.09 -16.60
N SER A 275 -5.97 -8.70 -16.56
CA SER A 275 -5.66 -9.79 -17.48
C SER A 275 -6.26 -11.11 -17.01
N ARG A 276 -6.66 -11.96 -17.97
CA ARG A 276 -7.21 -13.28 -17.68
C ARG A 276 -6.22 -14.23 -17.04
N GLU A 277 -4.91 -14.01 -17.25
CA GLU A 277 -3.87 -14.83 -16.64
C GLU A 277 -3.70 -14.56 -15.14
N ALA A 278 -3.83 -13.29 -14.72
CA ALA A 278 -3.56 -12.91 -13.34
C ALA A 278 -4.71 -13.18 -12.37
N THR A 279 -5.97 -13.12 -12.85
CA THR A 279 -7.11 -13.03 -11.93
C THR A 279 -7.79 -14.37 -11.63
N GLY A 280 -7.58 -15.41 -12.42
CA GLY A 280 -8.39 -16.64 -12.26
C GLY A 280 -9.91 -16.35 -12.18
N GLY A 281 -10.33 -15.10 -12.46
CA GLY A 281 -11.69 -14.59 -12.35
C GLY A 281 -11.77 -13.08 -11.97
N PRO A 282 -12.97 -12.51 -11.78
CA PRO A 282 -13.24 -11.07 -11.74
C PRO A 282 -12.91 -10.36 -10.40
N LYS A 283 -11.81 -10.71 -9.70
CA LYS A 283 -11.48 -10.15 -8.38
C LYS A 283 -10.37 -9.10 -8.47
N VAL A 284 -10.61 -8.00 -9.17
CA VAL A 284 -9.60 -6.92 -9.30
C VAL A 284 -9.44 -6.14 -8.01
N TYR A 285 -10.55 -5.89 -7.32
CA TYR A 285 -10.59 -5.11 -6.08
C TYR A 285 -11.64 -5.67 -5.13
N GLU A 286 -11.28 -5.82 -3.87
CA GLU A 286 -12.11 -6.40 -2.82
C GLU A 286 -12.09 -5.52 -1.57
N VAL A 287 -13.13 -5.63 -0.74
CA VAL A 287 -13.21 -5.02 0.60
C VAL A 287 -13.61 -6.08 1.63
N LEU A 288 -13.42 -5.78 2.90
CA LEU A 288 -13.89 -6.64 3.99
C LEU A 288 -15.42 -6.61 4.12
N ASN A 289 -16.01 -7.73 4.50
CA ASN A 289 -17.44 -7.90 4.73
C ASN A 289 -17.93 -7.44 6.11
N GLY A 290 -17.13 -6.66 6.82
CA GLY A 290 -17.42 -6.14 8.15
C GLY A 290 -16.34 -5.18 8.63
N PRO A 291 -16.48 -4.64 9.88
CA PRO A 291 -15.44 -3.84 10.51
C PRO A 291 -14.12 -4.59 10.57
N THR A 292 -13.02 -3.90 10.29
CA THR A 292 -11.70 -4.53 10.12
C THR A 292 -11.26 -5.34 11.34
N ASP A 293 -11.53 -4.85 12.55
CA ASP A 293 -11.16 -5.59 13.75
C ASP A 293 -11.97 -6.89 13.85
N GLU A 294 -13.31 -6.82 13.68
CA GLU A 294 -14.19 -7.98 13.84
C GLU A 294 -13.89 -9.11 12.83
N VAL A 295 -13.65 -8.76 11.56
CA VAL A 295 -13.56 -9.77 10.50
C VAL A 295 -12.12 -10.11 10.09
N TRP A 296 -11.11 -9.42 10.66
CA TRP A 296 -9.71 -9.67 10.37
C TRP A 296 -8.81 -9.62 11.59
N LEU A 297 -8.66 -8.43 12.25
CA LEU A 297 -7.57 -8.23 13.21
C LEU A 297 -7.78 -9.03 14.51
N ASP A 298 -8.99 -9.16 15.02
CA ASP A 298 -9.27 -9.92 16.24
C ASP A 298 -8.94 -11.40 16.07
N HIS A 299 -9.21 -11.96 14.90
CA HIS A 299 -8.83 -13.34 14.55
C HIS A 299 -7.31 -13.48 14.48
N TRP A 300 -6.63 -12.51 13.88
CA TRP A 300 -5.18 -12.52 13.76
C TRP A 300 -4.49 -12.39 15.12
N ILE A 301 -4.92 -11.43 15.93
CA ILE A 301 -4.40 -11.22 17.30
C ILE A 301 -4.63 -12.45 18.16
N THR A 302 -5.80 -13.09 18.04
CA THR A 302 -6.11 -14.34 18.74
C THR A 302 -5.14 -15.46 18.32
N LEU A 303 -4.90 -15.64 17.03
CA LEU A 303 -3.91 -16.59 16.52
C LEU A 303 -2.51 -16.30 17.11
N LEU A 304 -2.07 -15.05 17.07
CA LEU A 304 -0.76 -14.64 17.56
C LEU A 304 -0.60 -14.89 19.06
N ARG A 305 -1.62 -14.60 19.87
CA ARG A 305 -1.63 -14.93 21.30
C ARG A 305 -1.53 -16.44 21.54
N ASN A 306 -2.22 -17.23 20.73
CA ASN A 306 -2.13 -18.71 20.80
C ASN A 306 -0.75 -19.24 20.41
N LEU A 307 -0.02 -18.52 19.55
CA LEU A 307 1.38 -18.78 19.19
C LEU A 307 2.37 -18.25 20.26
N GLY A 308 1.88 -17.66 21.36
CA GLY A 308 2.72 -17.16 22.46
C GLY A 308 3.21 -15.72 22.31
N VAL A 309 2.75 -14.96 21.30
CA VAL A 309 3.10 -13.56 21.12
C VAL A 309 2.51 -12.72 22.26
N GLN A 310 3.35 -11.90 22.90
CA GLN A 310 2.95 -10.96 23.92
C GLN A 310 2.72 -9.57 23.34
N PHE A 311 1.65 -8.89 23.78
CA PHE A 311 1.29 -7.55 23.31
C PHE A 311 1.25 -6.55 24.45
N HIS A 312 1.87 -5.39 24.25
CA HIS A 312 1.88 -4.26 25.18
C HIS A 312 1.38 -3.00 24.45
N THR A 313 0.11 -2.65 24.64
CA THR A 313 -0.48 -1.40 24.15
C THR A 313 -0.19 -0.24 25.10
N GLY A 314 -0.27 1.00 24.63
CA GLY A 314 0.13 2.18 25.40
C GLY A 314 1.64 2.30 25.62
N HIS A 315 2.45 1.48 24.95
CA HIS A 315 3.89 1.39 25.09
C HIS A 315 4.59 2.00 23.86
N GLU A 316 5.12 3.19 24.00
CA GLU A 316 5.69 3.96 22.90
C GLU A 316 7.20 3.80 22.77
N ALA A 317 7.67 3.41 21.59
CA ALA A 317 9.10 3.42 21.26
C ALA A 317 9.65 4.86 21.26
N ARG A 318 10.76 5.08 21.99
CA ARG A 318 11.40 6.39 22.18
C ARG A 318 12.85 6.41 21.68
N GLY A 319 13.37 5.31 21.17
CA GLY A 319 14.71 5.17 20.64
C GLY A 319 15.34 3.84 20.99
N PHE A 320 16.62 3.73 20.68
CA PHE A 320 17.43 2.56 20.95
C PHE A 320 18.71 2.95 21.66
N THR A 321 19.21 2.07 22.51
CA THR A 321 20.57 2.11 23.04
C THR A 321 21.44 1.21 22.18
N VAL A 322 22.57 1.72 21.69
CA VAL A 322 23.49 0.97 20.81
C VAL A 322 24.81 0.80 21.52
N ASP A 323 25.41 -0.37 21.38
CA ASP A 323 26.73 -0.70 21.86
C ASP A 323 27.44 -1.64 20.88
N GLY A 324 28.68 -1.32 20.51
CA GLY A 324 29.49 -2.16 19.64
C GLY A 324 28.85 -2.51 18.27
N GLY A 325 28.02 -1.61 17.69
CA GLY A 325 27.35 -1.82 16.41
C GLY A 325 26.09 -2.70 16.49
N SER A 326 25.57 -2.96 17.68
CA SER A 326 24.31 -3.66 17.92
C SER A 326 23.42 -2.91 18.91
N VAL A 327 22.09 -3.13 18.82
CA VAL A 327 21.15 -2.62 19.81
C VAL A 327 21.30 -3.44 21.10
N SER A 328 21.54 -2.77 22.23
CA SER A 328 21.55 -3.36 23.58
C SER A 328 20.22 -3.19 24.31
N GLY A 329 19.33 -2.29 23.85
CA GLY A 329 18.00 -2.10 24.42
C GLY A 329 17.13 -1.17 23.58
N ALA A 330 15.82 -1.41 23.57
CA ALA A 330 14.84 -0.48 23.03
C ALA A 330 14.19 0.32 24.16
N ARG A 331 14.27 1.65 24.09
CA ARG A 331 13.69 2.54 25.10
C ARG A 331 12.18 2.67 24.86
N ILE A 332 11.41 2.20 25.81
CA ILE A 332 9.95 2.18 25.74
C ILE A 332 9.36 3.06 26.84
N ARG A 333 8.54 4.04 26.45
CA ARG A 333 7.70 4.81 27.37
C ARG A 333 6.44 4.02 27.68
N ARG A 334 6.19 3.78 28.96
CA ARG A 334 5.02 3.06 29.46
C ARG A 334 3.81 3.99 29.67
N PRO A 335 2.61 3.44 29.89
CA PRO A 335 1.41 4.24 30.20
C PRO A 335 1.54 5.15 31.43
N ASP A 336 2.35 4.76 32.41
CA ASP A 336 2.65 5.55 33.61
C ASP A 336 3.66 6.70 33.37
N GLY A 337 4.12 6.90 32.12
CA GLY A 337 5.09 7.89 31.72
C GLY A 337 6.55 7.48 31.94
N SER A 338 6.83 6.38 32.65
CA SER A 338 8.19 5.89 32.85
C SER A 338 8.80 5.37 31.56
N VAL A 339 10.11 5.56 31.39
CA VAL A 339 10.87 5.00 30.26
C VAL A 339 11.72 3.85 30.77
N ARG A 340 11.66 2.71 30.07
CA ARG A 340 12.44 1.52 30.38
C ARG A 340 13.11 0.97 29.13
N ASP A 341 14.28 0.39 29.31
CA ASP A 341 14.92 -0.39 28.27
C ASP A 341 14.32 -1.81 28.25
N VAL A 342 13.99 -2.25 27.06
CA VAL A 342 13.56 -3.61 26.75
C VAL A 342 14.73 -4.34 26.09
N ASP A 343 15.17 -5.42 26.73
CA ASP A 343 16.24 -6.29 26.24
C ASP A 343 15.66 -7.42 25.39
N ALA A 344 16.21 -7.59 24.19
CA ALA A 344 15.91 -8.68 23.28
C ALA A 344 17.16 -9.05 22.47
N ASP A 345 17.12 -10.20 21.81
CA ASP A 345 18.23 -10.60 20.95
C ASP A 345 18.14 -9.92 19.58
N TRP A 346 16.90 -9.66 19.12
CA TRP A 346 16.57 -9.06 17.83
C TRP A 346 15.52 -7.97 18.00
N TYR A 347 15.61 -6.92 17.22
CA TYR A 347 14.69 -5.78 17.24
C TYR A 347 14.12 -5.56 15.84
N VAL A 348 12.80 -5.43 15.76
CA VAL A 348 12.08 -5.09 14.52
C VAL A 348 11.41 -3.75 14.71
N CYS A 349 11.80 -2.74 13.93
CA CYS A 349 11.13 -1.45 13.90
C CYS A 349 10.07 -1.46 12.80
N ALA A 350 8.79 -1.48 13.21
CA ALA A 350 7.61 -1.53 12.35
C ALA A 350 6.71 -0.28 12.51
N VAL A 351 7.25 0.81 13.05
CA VAL A 351 6.53 2.08 13.16
C VAL A 351 6.66 2.87 11.85
N PRO A 352 5.69 3.74 11.49
CA PRO A 352 5.73 4.50 10.24
C PRO A 352 6.89 5.50 10.19
N THR A 353 7.24 5.98 8.98
CA THR A 353 8.46 6.76 8.73
C THR A 353 8.56 8.04 9.54
N ASP A 354 7.44 8.77 9.75
CA ASP A 354 7.38 9.99 10.56
C ASP A 354 7.80 9.75 12.02
N ARG A 355 7.55 8.56 12.54
CA ARG A 355 7.95 8.13 13.88
C ARG A 355 9.33 7.50 13.89
N ALA A 356 9.61 6.61 12.92
CA ALA A 356 10.86 5.87 12.85
C ALA A 356 12.09 6.79 12.83
N ARG A 357 12.08 7.83 11.98
CA ARG A 357 13.20 8.77 11.86
C ARG A 357 13.53 9.51 13.15
N GLY A 358 12.57 9.66 14.06
CA GLY A 358 12.79 10.21 15.41
C GLY A 358 13.41 9.22 16.41
N LEU A 359 13.52 7.94 16.07
CA LEU A 359 14.12 6.92 16.93
C LEU A 359 15.63 6.76 16.73
N TRP A 360 16.16 7.24 15.61
CA TRP A 360 17.56 7.06 15.22
C TRP A 360 18.46 8.09 15.90
N SER A 361 19.34 7.64 16.79
CA SER A 361 20.39 8.48 17.36
C SER A 361 21.44 8.84 16.31
N ASP A 362 22.27 9.87 16.60
CA ASP A 362 23.39 10.25 15.72
C ASP A 362 24.37 9.10 15.53
N GLU A 363 24.56 8.26 16.53
CA GLU A 363 25.39 7.07 16.43
C GLU A 363 24.79 6.06 15.44
N MET A 364 23.49 5.78 15.53
CA MET A 364 22.79 4.89 14.59
C MET A 364 22.87 5.41 13.16
N ARG A 365 22.72 6.71 12.95
CA ARG A 365 22.82 7.38 11.65
C ARG A 365 24.24 7.31 11.07
N ARG A 366 25.28 7.32 11.92
CA ARG A 366 26.66 7.10 11.49
C ARG A 366 26.96 5.64 11.15
N LEU A 367 26.38 4.71 11.91
CA LEU A 367 26.53 3.26 11.67
C LEU A 367 25.81 2.82 10.39
N ASP A 368 24.64 3.40 10.14
CA ASP A 368 23.85 3.13 8.95
C ASP A 368 23.33 4.43 8.32
N PRO A 369 24.03 4.96 7.30
CA PRO A 369 23.60 6.17 6.60
C PRO A 369 22.21 6.08 5.93
N ALA A 370 21.69 4.86 5.67
CA ALA A 370 20.34 4.70 5.14
C ALA A 370 19.27 5.15 6.14
N LEU A 371 19.53 5.05 7.44
CA LEU A 371 18.65 5.59 8.49
C LEU A 371 18.61 7.13 8.47
N ALA A 372 19.74 7.77 8.20
CA ALA A 372 19.80 9.24 8.04
C ALA A 372 19.08 9.69 6.75
N ALA A 373 19.19 8.92 5.66
CA ALA A 373 18.52 9.24 4.39
C ALA A 373 16.98 9.29 4.52
N MET A 374 16.40 8.58 5.49
CA MET A 374 14.96 8.61 5.77
C MET A 374 14.43 10.01 6.12
N ASP A 375 15.26 10.94 6.57
CA ASP A 375 14.83 12.32 6.84
C ASP A 375 14.32 13.04 5.59
N GLY A 376 14.78 12.59 4.41
CA GLY A 376 14.31 13.08 3.11
C GLY A 376 13.03 12.40 2.59
N LEU A 377 12.38 11.51 3.36
CA LEU A 377 11.11 10.91 2.98
C LEU A 377 9.96 11.86 3.27
N PHE A 378 9.01 11.91 2.35
CA PHE A 378 7.86 12.81 2.41
C PHE A 378 6.62 12.07 2.92
N VAL A 379 5.82 12.73 3.74
CA VAL A 379 4.52 12.24 4.20
C VAL A 379 3.44 13.25 3.89
N ASP A 380 2.23 12.77 3.60
CA ASP A 380 1.05 13.60 3.36
C ASP A 380 -0.19 12.99 4.01
N TRP A 381 -1.33 13.66 3.87
CA TRP A 381 -2.56 13.31 4.57
C TRP A 381 -3.58 12.68 3.63
N MET A 382 -4.13 11.56 4.05
CA MET A 382 -5.35 10.95 3.56
C MET A 382 -6.04 10.32 4.76
N ASN A 383 -7.16 10.87 5.16
CA ASN A 383 -7.85 10.46 6.37
C ASN A 383 -9.34 10.29 6.11
N GLY A 384 -9.94 9.35 6.82
CA GLY A 384 -11.34 9.00 6.66
C GLY A 384 -12.30 9.90 7.44
N LEU A 385 -13.48 10.08 6.87
CA LEU A 385 -14.67 10.58 7.55
C LEU A 385 -15.78 9.55 7.38
N GLN A 386 -16.38 9.13 8.49
CA GLN A 386 -17.47 8.17 8.50
C GLN A 386 -18.78 8.89 8.74
N LEU A 387 -19.79 8.66 7.90
CA LEU A 387 -21.17 9.10 8.12
C LEU A 387 -22.03 7.91 8.45
N PHE A 388 -22.81 8.01 9.52
CA PHE A 388 -23.75 6.98 9.97
C PHE A 388 -25.16 7.49 9.75
N VAL A 389 -25.92 6.80 8.90
CA VAL A 389 -27.18 7.29 8.35
C VAL A 389 -28.36 6.44 8.75
N THR A 390 -29.55 7.05 8.81
CA THR A 390 -30.80 6.43 9.24
C THR A 390 -31.57 5.75 8.12
N GLN A 391 -31.06 5.80 6.90
CA GLN A 391 -31.63 5.11 5.74
C GLN A 391 -30.53 4.52 4.88
N ARG A 392 -30.87 3.50 4.08
CA ARG A 392 -29.93 2.89 3.14
C ARG A 392 -29.61 3.86 2.00
N LEU A 393 -28.31 3.91 1.67
CA LEU A 393 -27.83 4.68 0.53
C LEU A 393 -27.67 3.76 -0.70
N ASP A 394 -28.18 4.20 -1.85
CA ASP A 394 -28.00 3.51 -3.12
C ASP A 394 -26.92 4.23 -3.97
N LEU A 395 -25.67 4.08 -3.54
CA LEU A 395 -24.51 4.63 -4.24
C LEU A 395 -23.72 3.57 -5.03
N GLY A 396 -24.31 2.41 -5.27
CA GLY A 396 -23.71 1.31 -6.01
C GLY A 396 -22.97 0.31 -5.16
N HIS A 397 -22.41 -0.69 -5.83
CA HIS A 397 -21.67 -1.79 -5.22
C HIS A 397 -20.18 -1.68 -5.57
N GLY A 398 -19.55 -0.56 -5.19
CA GLY A 398 -18.17 -0.28 -5.50
C GLY A 398 -17.67 1.01 -4.86
N TYR A 399 -16.52 1.46 -5.33
CA TYR A 399 -15.82 2.64 -4.84
C TYR A 399 -16.21 3.86 -5.68
N ASN A 400 -16.79 4.88 -5.08
CA ASN A 400 -17.07 6.15 -5.73
C ASN A 400 -15.82 7.02 -5.70
N ILE A 401 -15.43 7.57 -6.84
CA ILE A 401 -14.32 8.50 -6.97
C ILE A 401 -14.88 9.82 -7.50
N TYR A 402 -14.82 10.88 -6.69
CA TYR A 402 -15.37 12.18 -7.01
C TYR A 402 -14.29 13.05 -7.66
N LEU A 403 -14.15 12.96 -8.98
CA LEU A 403 -13.06 13.59 -9.73
C LEU A 403 -13.07 15.11 -9.64
N ASP A 404 -14.26 15.74 -9.54
CA ASP A 404 -14.43 17.19 -9.48
C ASP A 404 -14.42 17.73 -8.05
N ALA A 405 -14.50 16.86 -7.04
CA ALA A 405 -14.44 17.30 -5.65
C ALA A 405 -13.07 17.95 -5.35
N PRO A 406 -13.01 19.20 -4.87
CA PRO A 406 -11.74 19.85 -4.55
C PRO A 406 -10.86 19.05 -3.61
N TRP A 407 -11.44 18.37 -2.63
CA TRP A 407 -10.72 17.53 -1.67
C TRP A 407 -10.47 16.09 -2.15
N ARG A 408 -10.74 15.80 -3.43
CA ARG A 408 -10.50 14.48 -4.05
C ARG A 408 -11.09 13.36 -3.22
N LEU A 409 -12.39 13.49 -2.97
CA LEU A 409 -13.11 12.53 -2.15
C LEU A 409 -13.25 11.18 -2.86
N THR A 410 -13.25 10.12 -2.06
CA THR A 410 -13.70 8.80 -2.48
C THR A 410 -14.64 8.23 -1.42
N SER A 411 -15.53 7.32 -1.79
CA SER A 411 -16.42 6.70 -0.81
C SER A 411 -16.96 5.34 -1.23
N TYR A 412 -17.46 4.57 -0.26
CA TYR A 412 -18.33 3.41 -0.48
C TYR A 412 -19.33 3.26 0.69
N THR A 413 -20.49 2.66 0.41
CA THR A 413 -21.48 2.33 1.44
C THR A 413 -21.13 1.00 2.10
N GLN A 414 -21.10 0.97 3.43
CA GLN A 414 -20.74 -0.23 4.19
C GLN A 414 -21.79 -1.34 4.00
N LYS A 415 -23.07 -0.98 3.99
CA LYS A 415 -24.17 -1.93 3.85
C LYS A 415 -24.20 -2.66 2.50
N ALA A 416 -23.56 -2.12 1.48
CA ALA A 416 -23.40 -2.81 0.21
C ALA A 416 -22.54 -4.09 0.34
N PHE A 417 -21.61 -4.11 1.29
CA PHE A 417 -20.63 -5.19 1.49
C PHE A 417 -20.80 -5.94 2.80
N TRP A 418 -21.36 -5.29 3.84
CA TRP A 418 -21.49 -5.88 5.17
C TRP A 418 -22.84 -6.59 5.30
N PRO A 419 -22.86 -7.92 5.43
CA PRO A 419 -24.10 -8.68 5.62
C PRO A 419 -24.70 -8.43 7.01
N GLY A 420 -25.97 -8.80 7.16
CA GLY A 420 -26.67 -8.72 8.43
C GLY A 420 -27.35 -7.37 8.69
N ASP A 421 -27.90 -7.23 9.88
CA ASP A 421 -28.61 -6.03 10.31
C ASP A 421 -27.66 -5.10 11.07
N TYR A 422 -27.35 -3.95 10.47
CA TYR A 422 -26.45 -2.94 11.04
C TYR A 422 -27.02 -2.38 12.36
N ALA A 423 -28.32 -2.07 12.37
CA ALA A 423 -29.01 -1.47 13.51
C ALA A 423 -29.08 -2.41 14.74
N SER A 424 -29.10 -3.72 14.52
CA SER A 424 -29.10 -4.68 15.63
C SER A 424 -27.74 -4.83 16.31
N LYS A 425 -26.64 -4.56 15.58
CA LYS A 425 -25.27 -4.78 16.05
C LYS A 425 -24.64 -3.55 16.68
N TYR A 426 -24.87 -2.36 16.08
CA TYR A 426 -24.09 -1.16 16.39
C TYR A 426 -24.96 0.03 16.82
N GLY A 427 -24.33 0.92 17.58
CA GLY A 427 -24.89 2.21 17.93
C GLY A 427 -26.13 2.16 18.83
N ASP A 428 -27.03 3.11 18.61
CA ASP A 428 -28.30 3.20 19.34
C ASP A 428 -29.45 2.41 18.70
N GLY A 429 -29.18 1.73 17.59
CA GLY A 429 -30.18 0.97 16.82
C GLY A 429 -30.93 1.79 15.78
N SER A 430 -30.62 3.07 15.62
CA SER A 430 -31.23 3.94 14.58
C SER A 430 -30.45 3.97 13.27
N ILE A 431 -29.22 3.46 13.23
CA ILE A 431 -28.35 3.49 12.07
C ILE A 431 -28.64 2.31 11.16
N VAL A 432 -28.87 2.59 9.88
CA VAL A 432 -29.19 1.59 8.85
C VAL A 432 -28.00 1.33 7.94
N ASP A 433 -27.17 2.36 7.68
CA ASP A 433 -26.02 2.27 6.80
C ASP A 433 -24.88 3.17 7.29
N GLY A 434 -23.67 2.90 6.81
CA GLY A 434 -22.50 3.73 6.98
C GLY A 434 -21.93 4.13 5.62
N LEU A 435 -21.49 5.37 5.49
CA LEU A 435 -20.74 5.86 4.34
C LEU A 435 -19.30 6.13 4.78
N THR A 436 -18.36 5.34 4.26
CA THR A 436 -16.93 5.57 4.45
C THR A 436 -16.44 6.52 3.37
N ILE A 437 -15.76 7.58 3.76
CA ILE A 437 -15.26 8.63 2.87
C ILE A 437 -13.78 8.82 3.16
N ASP A 438 -12.93 8.96 2.12
CA ASP A 438 -11.56 9.43 2.26
C ASP A 438 -11.43 10.83 1.71
N ILE A 439 -10.70 11.67 2.45
CA ILE A 439 -10.27 13.00 2.05
C ILE A 439 -8.81 12.87 1.60
N ALA A 440 -8.55 12.98 0.30
CA ALA A 440 -7.22 12.75 -0.26
C ALA A 440 -6.46 14.05 -0.59
N ASP A 441 -7.14 15.20 -0.60
CA ASP A 441 -6.51 16.52 -0.77
C ASP A 441 -6.86 17.42 0.42
N TRP A 442 -5.86 17.70 1.25
CA TRP A 442 -5.99 18.53 2.44
C TRP A 442 -5.49 19.97 2.22
N ASP A 443 -4.94 20.28 1.03
CA ASP A 443 -4.29 21.54 0.70
C ASP A 443 -5.14 22.45 -0.20
N THR A 444 -6.07 21.88 -0.97
CA THR A 444 -6.93 22.64 -1.89
C THR A 444 -8.10 23.29 -1.15
N PRO A 445 -8.43 24.57 -1.44
CA PRO A 445 -9.62 25.22 -0.91
C PRO A 445 -10.91 24.48 -1.27
N GLY A 446 -11.82 24.30 -0.30
CA GLY A 446 -13.11 23.65 -0.49
C GLY A 446 -14.16 24.55 -1.15
N LEU A 447 -15.35 23.99 -1.42
CA LEU A 447 -16.48 24.68 -2.08
C LEU A 447 -17.22 25.63 -1.13
N LEU A 448 -17.51 25.16 0.10
CA LEU A 448 -18.39 25.85 1.03
C LEU A 448 -17.66 26.97 1.79
N PHE A 449 -16.46 26.70 2.29
CA PHE A 449 -15.71 27.63 3.13
C PHE A 449 -14.54 28.30 2.42
N GLY A 450 -14.16 27.86 1.21
CA GLY A 450 -13.00 28.38 0.49
C GLY A 450 -11.67 28.19 1.22
N LYS A 451 -11.59 27.25 2.18
CA LYS A 451 -10.41 26.93 2.99
C LYS A 451 -9.90 25.54 2.65
N PRO A 452 -8.58 25.30 2.69
CA PRO A 452 -8.02 23.95 2.73
C PRO A 452 -8.50 23.19 3.97
N ALA A 453 -8.66 21.86 3.87
CA ALA A 453 -9.06 21.01 4.99
C ALA A 453 -8.13 21.16 6.20
N LYS A 454 -6.83 21.37 5.98
CA LYS A 454 -5.81 21.64 7.02
C LYS A 454 -6.09 22.91 7.84
N MET A 455 -6.93 23.80 7.35
CA MET A 455 -7.29 25.07 8.01
C MET A 455 -8.72 25.06 8.57
N CYS A 456 -9.45 23.98 8.40
CA CYS A 456 -10.84 23.85 8.83
C CYS A 456 -10.93 23.30 10.26
N THR A 457 -11.96 23.71 10.99
CA THR A 457 -12.39 23.05 12.22
C THR A 457 -12.99 21.68 11.89
N ARG A 458 -13.17 20.84 12.91
CA ARG A 458 -13.78 19.51 12.77
C ARG A 458 -15.18 19.59 12.11
N ASP A 459 -16.01 20.53 12.53
CA ASP A 459 -17.35 20.73 11.98
C ASP A 459 -17.31 21.30 10.55
N GLU A 460 -16.40 22.22 10.26
CA GLU A 460 -16.21 22.71 8.89
C GLU A 460 -15.80 21.58 7.93
N ILE A 461 -14.92 20.66 8.35
CA ILE A 461 -14.54 19.49 7.52
C ILE A 461 -15.78 18.63 7.21
N TYR A 462 -16.60 18.31 8.21
CA TYR A 462 -17.81 17.53 7.99
C TYR A 462 -18.76 18.23 7.00
N ARG A 463 -19.04 19.51 7.21
CA ARG A 463 -19.95 20.28 6.35
C ARG A 463 -19.41 20.48 4.94
N GLU A 464 -18.13 20.68 4.79
CA GLU A 464 -17.48 20.80 3.49
C GLU A 464 -17.54 19.46 2.72
N VAL A 465 -17.23 18.34 3.38
CA VAL A 465 -17.34 17.02 2.75
C VAL A 465 -18.79 16.75 2.33
N TRP A 466 -19.77 17.06 3.19
CA TRP A 466 -21.18 16.91 2.83
C TRP A 466 -21.53 17.75 1.58
N ALA A 467 -21.09 19.02 1.53
CA ALA A 467 -21.35 19.88 0.38
C ALA A 467 -20.69 19.37 -0.93
N GLN A 468 -19.48 18.82 -0.83
CA GLN A 468 -18.79 18.25 -2.00
C GLN A 468 -19.46 16.96 -2.48
N LEU A 469 -19.94 16.10 -1.55
CA LEU A 469 -20.67 14.89 -1.90
C LEU A 469 -22.03 15.19 -2.53
N THR A 470 -22.81 16.12 -1.96
CA THR A 470 -24.11 16.50 -2.52
C THR A 470 -23.95 17.15 -3.90
N ALA A 471 -22.95 18.01 -4.09
CA ALA A 471 -22.65 18.60 -5.38
C ALA A 471 -22.31 17.55 -6.46
N ALA A 472 -21.68 16.43 -6.06
CA ALA A 472 -21.30 15.36 -6.99
C ALA A 472 -22.40 14.32 -7.21
N LEU A 473 -23.35 14.16 -6.29
CA LEU A 473 -24.33 13.08 -6.28
C LEU A 473 -25.75 13.54 -6.61
N ASP A 474 -26.09 14.78 -6.32
CA ASP A 474 -27.44 15.34 -6.51
C ASP A 474 -27.53 16.05 -7.87
N ASP A 475 -27.09 15.40 -8.93
CA ASP A 475 -27.24 15.84 -10.29
C ASP A 475 -28.56 15.32 -10.93
N ASP A 476 -28.99 15.90 -12.03
CA ASP A 476 -30.20 15.54 -12.78
C ASP A 476 -31.51 15.52 -11.96
N GLY A 477 -31.58 16.31 -10.87
CA GLY A 477 -32.77 16.40 -10.02
C GLY A 477 -32.97 15.18 -9.11
N ARG A 478 -32.00 14.31 -8.98
CA ARG A 478 -31.99 13.25 -7.97
C ARG A 478 -31.36 13.76 -6.68
N VAL A 479 -31.99 13.47 -5.56
CA VAL A 479 -31.45 13.69 -4.23
C VAL A 479 -30.91 12.37 -3.70
N ALA A 480 -29.63 12.09 -3.93
CA ALA A 480 -28.96 10.88 -3.49
C ALA A 480 -28.67 10.91 -1.97
N LEU A 481 -28.45 12.11 -1.43
CA LEU A 481 -28.15 12.35 -0.01
C LEU A 481 -29.19 13.33 0.58
N PRO A 482 -30.36 12.86 1.03
CA PRO A 482 -31.36 13.73 1.64
C PRO A 482 -30.86 14.41 2.91
N ASP A 483 -31.28 15.63 3.15
CA ASP A 483 -30.97 16.35 4.39
C ASP A 483 -31.48 15.60 5.64
N GLY A 484 -30.71 15.67 6.71
CA GLY A 484 -31.10 15.11 8.01
C GLY A 484 -30.93 13.59 8.16
N ILE A 485 -30.42 12.88 7.16
CA ILE A 485 -30.20 11.43 7.28
C ILE A 485 -28.99 11.08 8.15
N VAL A 486 -28.01 12.00 8.28
CA VAL A 486 -26.81 11.75 9.09
C VAL A 486 -27.16 11.87 10.57
N ARG A 487 -27.12 10.75 11.28
CA ARG A 487 -27.37 10.69 12.71
C ARG A 487 -26.11 10.92 13.54
N ARG A 488 -24.98 10.41 13.04
CA ARG A 488 -23.67 10.52 13.66
C ARG A 488 -22.61 10.60 12.56
N TRP A 489 -21.48 11.18 12.88
CA TRP A 489 -20.29 11.16 12.03
C TRP A 489 -19.03 11.11 12.89
N GLN A 490 -17.93 10.64 12.28
CA GLN A 490 -16.61 10.61 12.90
C GLN A 490 -15.56 10.95 11.86
N LEU A 491 -14.84 12.02 12.08
CA LEU A 491 -13.56 12.24 11.41
C LEU A 491 -12.51 11.38 12.11
N ASP A 492 -11.58 10.82 11.36
CA ASP A 492 -10.44 10.09 11.90
C ASP A 492 -9.85 10.80 13.12
N PRO A 493 -9.81 10.15 14.31
CA PRO A 493 -9.28 10.76 15.53
C PRO A 493 -7.77 11.01 15.49
N GLY A 494 -7.05 10.51 14.45
CA GLY A 494 -5.68 10.92 14.14
C GLY A 494 -5.54 12.39 13.79
N ILE A 495 -6.64 13.04 13.34
CA ILE A 495 -6.69 14.48 13.12
C ILE A 495 -7.03 15.18 14.42
N THR A 496 -6.09 15.98 14.90
CA THR A 496 -6.17 16.74 16.16
C THR A 496 -6.00 18.23 15.90
N TRP A 497 -6.34 19.05 16.89
CA TRP A 497 -6.22 20.51 16.82
C TRP A 497 -5.33 21.00 17.95
N ALA A 498 -4.30 21.76 17.61
CA ALA A 498 -3.45 22.48 18.55
C ALA A 498 -3.09 23.85 17.94
N ASP A 499 -3.07 24.89 18.76
CA ASP A 499 -2.72 26.27 18.37
C ASP A 499 -3.52 26.80 17.14
N GLY A 500 -4.79 26.36 17.03
CA GLY A 500 -5.68 26.76 15.93
C GLY A 500 -5.40 26.08 14.59
N GLN A 501 -4.53 25.08 14.55
CA GLN A 501 -4.19 24.31 13.36
C GLN A 501 -4.47 22.82 13.53
N ASN A 502 -4.73 22.16 12.41
CA ASN A 502 -4.88 20.71 12.36
C ASN A 502 -3.52 20.03 12.37
N HIS A 503 -3.44 18.90 13.05
CA HIS A 503 -2.29 18.02 13.06
C HIS A 503 -2.74 16.59 12.72
N ASN A 504 -1.96 15.90 11.92
CA ASN A 504 -2.20 14.48 11.64
C ASN A 504 -1.17 13.61 12.38
N ASP A 505 -1.66 12.82 13.32
CA ASP A 505 -0.83 11.90 14.12
C ASP A 505 -0.47 10.60 13.37
N GLU A 506 -1.11 10.35 12.23
CA GLU A 506 -0.94 9.13 11.41
C GLU A 506 -0.83 9.44 9.90
N PRO A 507 0.11 10.32 9.48
CA PRO A 507 0.28 10.65 8.07
C PRO A 507 0.75 9.42 7.26
N LEU A 508 0.61 9.50 5.92
CA LEU A 508 1.00 8.45 4.99
C LEU A 508 2.30 8.80 4.27
N LEU A 509 3.15 7.81 4.06
CA LEU A 509 4.32 7.96 3.19
C LEU A 509 3.88 8.18 1.74
N VAL A 510 4.53 9.12 1.07
CA VAL A 510 4.39 9.32 -0.38
C VAL A 510 5.71 8.97 -1.07
N ASN A 511 5.65 8.09 -2.06
CA ASN A 511 6.80 7.69 -2.88
C ASN A 511 7.11 8.81 -3.88
N THR A 512 7.88 9.80 -3.43
CA THR A 512 8.24 10.96 -4.24
C THR A 512 9.39 10.68 -5.20
N VAL A 513 9.59 11.58 -6.15
CA VAL A 513 10.75 11.57 -7.05
C VAL A 513 12.05 11.38 -6.26
N GLY A 514 12.84 10.37 -6.64
CA GLY A 514 14.11 10.03 -6.01
C GLY A 514 13.99 9.46 -4.59
N SER A 515 12.79 9.12 -4.12
CA SER A 515 12.60 8.59 -2.76
C SER A 515 13.15 7.17 -2.59
N TRP A 516 13.26 6.39 -3.65
CA TRP A 516 13.81 5.04 -3.58
C TRP A 516 15.19 4.98 -2.93
N ALA A 517 16.08 5.88 -3.32
CA ALA A 517 17.44 5.94 -2.77
C ALA A 517 17.48 6.36 -1.27
N LYS A 518 16.41 6.95 -0.76
CA LYS A 518 16.26 7.39 0.63
C LYS A 518 15.61 6.31 1.51
N ARG A 519 15.06 5.28 0.92
CA ARG A 519 14.37 4.19 1.62
C ARG A 519 15.40 3.10 1.98
N PRO A 520 15.45 2.66 3.25
CA PRO A 520 16.35 1.59 3.66
C PRO A 520 15.85 0.22 3.17
N THR A 521 16.74 -0.77 3.19
CA THR A 521 16.33 -2.18 3.11
C THR A 521 15.81 -2.67 4.47
N ALA A 522 15.18 -3.84 4.50
CA ALA A 522 14.71 -4.46 5.74
C ALA A 522 15.86 -4.80 6.72
N ARG A 523 17.07 -5.01 6.20
CA ARG A 523 18.29 -5.25 7.00
C ARG A 523 19.08 -3.96 7.13
N THR A 524 19.37 -3.55 8.36
CA THR A 524 20.25 -2.39 8.64
C THR A 524 21.70 -2.82 8.78
N ALA A 525 22.62 -1.83 8.83
CA ALA A 525 24.02 -2.08 9.19
C ALA A 525 24.19 -2.36 10.70
N ILE A 526 23.18 -2.10 11.52
CA ILE A 526 23.16 -2.45 12.96
C ILE A 526 22.74 -3.91 13.07
N SER A 527 23.62 -4.75 13.59
CA SER A 527 23.62 -6.21 13.40
C SER A 527 22.32 -6.93 13.81
N ASN A 528 21.56 -6.42 14.77
CA ASN A 528 20.34 -7.01 15.31
C ASN A 528 19.10 -6.10 15.19
N LEU A 529 19.16 -5.06 14.35
CA LEU A 529 18.03 -4.17 14.06
C LEU A 529 17.53 -4.38 12.64
N PHE A 530 16.22 -4.61 12.51
CA PHE A 530 15.52 -4.84 11.23
C PHE A 530 14.32 -3.92 11.09
N LEU A 531 13.91 -3.63 9.85
CA LEU A 531 12.85 -2.70 9.54
C LEU A 531 11.71 -3.41 8.83
N ALA A 532 10.47 -3.16 9.26
CA ALA A 532 9.27 -3.86 8.81
C ALA A 532 8.08 -2.91 8.62
N ALA A 533 8.26 -1.84 7.85
CA ALA A 533 7.20 -0.88 7.55
C ALA A 533 7.22 -0.49 6.05
N ASP A 534 6.22 0.22 5.62
CA ASP A 534 5.97 0.62 4.23
C ASP A 534 7.05 1.50 3.59
N TYR A 535 7.94 2.09 4.39
CA TYR A 535 9.10 2.84 3.89
C TYR A 535 10.28 1.96 3.46
N VAL A 536 10.27 0.67 3.77
CA VAL A 536 11.33 -0.26 3.35
C VAL A 536 11.24 -0.47 1.83
N GLN A 537 12.40 -0.63 1.17
CA GLN A 537 12.46 -1.02 -0.23
C GLN A 537 11.85 -2.41 -0.44
N THR A 538 10.80 -2.48 -1.23
CA THR A 538 10.04 -3.70 -1.56
C THR A 538 9.77 -3.76 -3.06
N ASP A 539 9.42 -4.93 -3.58
CA ASP A 539 9.07 -5.09 -4.99
C ASP A 539 7.76 -4.36 -5.32
N PHE A 540 6.84 -4.35 -4.34
CA PHE A 540 5.60 -3.60 -4.43
C PHE A 540 5.77 -2.14 -3.95
N ASP A 541 6.58 -1.41 -4.54
CA ASP A 541 7.06 -0.07 -4.24
C ASP A 541 5.94 1.00 -4.05
N LEU A 542 5.10 0.80 -3.04
CA LEU A 542 4.04 1.72 -2.64
C LEU A 542 3.76 1.61 -1.14
N ALA A 543 3.41 2.73 -0.49
CA ALA A 543 3.01 2.79 0.91
C ALA A 543 1.63 2.14 1.12
N THR A 544 1.61 0.83 1.30
CA THR A 544 0.40 0.01 1.41
C THR A 544 0.57 -1.10 2.44
N MET A 545 -0.55 -1.77 2.76
CA MET A 545 -0.53 -2.99 3.58
C MET A 545 0.32 -4.08 2.94
N GLU A 546 0.31 -4.19 1.61
CA GLU A 546 1.14 -5.16 0.86
C GLU A 546 2.63 -4.87 1.02
N GLY A 547 3.05 -3.61 0.82
CA GLY A 547 4.44 -3.20 1.02
C GLY A 547 4.91 -3.40 2.47
N ALA A 548 4.07 -3.13 3.46
CA ALA A 548 4.39 -3.36 4.86
C ALA A 548 4.52 -4.86 5.19
N ASN A 549 3.65 -5.72 4.62
CA ASN A 549 3.71 -7.17 4.78
C ASN A 549 4.98 -7.75 4.14
N GLU A 550 5.30 -7.35 2.91
CA GLU A 550 6.53 -7.75 2.22
C GLU A 550 7.78 -7.33 3.00
N ALA A 551 7.83 -6.08 3.48
CA ALA A 551 8.93 -5.56 4.30
C ALA A 551 9.15 -6.40 5.56
N ALA A 552 8.08 -6.79 6.23
CA ALA A 552 8.13 -7.66 7.41
C ALA A 552 8.70 -9.04 7.10
N ARG A 553 8.27 -9.67 6.02
CA ARG A 553 8.81 -10.98 5.59
C ARG A 553 10.29 -10.89 5.21
N ARG A 554 10.71 -9.79 4.58
CA ARG A 554 12.13 -9.51 4.29
C ARG A 554 12.93 -9.36 5.59
N ALA A 555 12.38 -8.65 6.60
CA ALA A 555 13.00 -8.51 7.93
C ALA A 555 13.13 -9.85 8.64
N VAL A 556 12.09 -10.66 8.63
CA VAL A 556 12.09 -12.02 9.20
C VAL A 556 13.16 -12.89 8.54
N ASN A 557 13.21 -12.91 7.21
CA ASN A 557 14.24 -13.67 6.49
C ASN A 557 15.67 -13.21 6.84
N ALA A 558 15.86 -11.90 7.05
CA ALA A 558 17.14 -11.37 7.50
C ALA A 558 17.47 -11.77 8.95
N ILE A 559 16.48 -11.87 9.84
CA ILE A 559 16.64 -12.41 11.21
C ILE A 559 17.01 -13.89 11.18
N LEU A 560 16.35 -14.70 10.33
CA LEU A 560 16.69 -16.11 10.17
C LEU A 560 18.15 -16.31 9.73
N ASP A 561 18.62 -15.49 8.79
CA ASP A 561 20.02 -15.51 8.35
C ASP A 561 20.96 -15.08 9.48
N ALA A 562 20.65 -14.01 10.21
CA ALA A 562 21.49 -13.47 11.27
C ALA A 562 21.55 -14.38 12.51
N SER A 563 20.44 -15.05 12.82
CA SER A 563 20.36 -15.99 13.96
C SER A 563 20.94 -17.37 13.63
N GLY A 564 21.15 -17.70 12.36
CA GLY A 564 21.53 -19.03 11.91
C GLY A 564 20.40 -20.04 12.08
N SER A 565 19.14 -19.59 12.12
CA SER A 565 17.98 -20.46 12.22
C SER A 565 17.82 -21.32 10.96
N SER A 566 17.50 -22.59 11.16
CA SER A 566 17.16 -23.54 10.07
C SER A 566 15.68 -23.55 9.71
N ALA A 567 14.86 -22.69 10.33
CA ALA A 567 13.44 -22.61 10.04
C ALA A 567 13.20 -22.19 8.56
N PRO A 568 12.09 -22.62 7.94
CA PRO A 568 11.76 -22.24 6.58
C PRO A 568 11.67 -20.71 6.44
N ARG A 569 12.13 -20.18 5.32
CA ARG A 569 12.02 -18.74 5.04
C ARG A 569 10.56 -18.33 4.87
N ALA A 570 10.24 -17.10 5.29
CA ALA A 570 8.97 -16.49 4.95
C ALA A 570 8.90 -16.30 3.43
N GLN A 571 7.77 -16.68 2.83
CA GLN A 571 7.59 -16.61 1.40
C GLN A 571 7.54 -15.17 0.92
N LEU A 572 8.29 -14.88 -0.13
CA LEU A 572 8.24 -13.61 -0.85
C LEU A 572 7.63 -13.85 -2.23
N PHE A 573 6.75 -12.96 -2.62
CA PHE A 573 6.12 -12.94 -3.92
C PHE A 573 6.70 -11.76 -4.70
N SER A 574 7.32 -12.02 -5.85
CA SER A 574 7.81 -10.95 -6.70
C SER A 574 6.66 -10.25 -7.39
N ARG A 575 6.81 -8.96 -7.64
CA ARG A 575 5.88 -8.21 -8.49
C ARG A 575 5.87 -8.84 -9.89
N GLU A 576 4.72 -9.24 -10.33
CA GLU A 576 4.52 -9.75 -11.68
C GLU A 576 4.54 -8.60 -12.68
N GLY A 577 5.14 -8.81 -13.84
CA GLY A 577 5.06 -7.95 -15.00
C GLY A 577 4.35 -8.66 -16.14
N ILE A 578 3.93 -7.92 -17.16
CA ILE A 578 3.32 -8.50 -18.36
C ILE A 578 4.42 -9.20 -19.17
N ALA A 579 4.52 -10.52 -19.05
CA ALA A 579 5.59 -11.32 -19.64
C ALA A 579 5.70 -11.16 -21.16
N ALA A 580 4.58 -10.94 -21.86
CA ALA A 580 4.54 -10.69 -23.29
C ALA A 580 5.35 -9.46 -23.72
N LEU A 581 5.59 -8.49 -22.83
CA LEU A 581 6.34 -7.27 -23.12
C LEU A 581 7.85 -7.38 -22.85
N GLU A 582 8.32 -8.51 -22.34
CA GLU A 582 9.73 -8.69 -21.99
C GLU A 582 10.71 -8.42 -23.16
N PRO A 583 10.46 -8.86 -24.41
CA PRO A 583 11.34 -8.53 -25.54
C PRO A 583 11.46 -7.02 -25.80
N LEU A 584 10.37 -6.27 -25.59
CA LEU A 584 10.36 -4.80 -25.75
C LEU A 584 11.17 -4.12 -24.63
N ARG A 585 11.08 -4.63 -23.41
CA ARG A 585 11.90 -4.14 -22.28
C ARG A 585 13.38 -4.39 -22.47
N GLN A 586 13.76 -5.54 -23.00
CA GLN A 586 15.15 -5.84 -23.35
C GLN A 586 15.67 -4.90 -24.44
N ALA A 587 14.88 -4.63 -25.48
CA ALA A 587 15.23 -3.64 -26.51
C ALA A 587 15.35 -2.23 -25.90
N ASP A 588 14.45 -1.85 -24.98
CA ASP A 588 14.49 -0.57 -24.30
C ASP A 588 15.75 -0.42 -23.42
N ALA A 589 16.20 -1.47 -22.75
CA ALA A 589 17.43 -1.45 -21.97
C ALA A 589 18.64 -1.07 -22.82
N ALA A 590 18.74 -1.63 -24.03
CA ALA A 590 19.80 -1.27 -24.97
C ALA A 590 19.70 0.21 -25.43
N ARG A 591 18.47 0.68 -25.72
CA ARG A 591 18.22 2.08 -26.09
C ARG A 591 18.57 3.04 -24.94
N TYR A 592 18.17 2.70 -23.72
CA TYR A 592 18.46 3.52 -22.56
C TYR A 592 19.97 3.67 -22.31
N ARG A 593 20.73 2.58 -22.38
CA ARG A 593 22.21 2.63 -22.28
C ARG A 593 22.85 3.47 -23.39
N ALA A 594 22.21 3.52 -24.56
CA ALA A 594 22.65 4.37 -25.69
C ALA A 594 22.17 5.83 -25.57
N GLY A 595 21.53 6.25 -24.45
CA GLY A 595 20.99 7.60 -24.27
C GLY A 595 19.79 7.91 -25.16
N GLN A 596 19.11 6.88 -25.69
CA GLN A 596 17.96 7.05 -26.57
C GLN A 596 16.65 6.99 -25.78
N PRO A 597 15.58 7.71 -26.20
CA PRO A 597 14.26 7.60 -25.60
C PRO A 597 13.67 6.19 -25.77
N ASN A 598 12.66 5.85 -24.98
CA ASN A 598 11.86 4.64 -25.22
C ASN A 598 11.24 4.71 -26.62
N LEU A 599 11.07 3.55 -27.28
CA LEU A 599 10.53 3.49 -28.66
C LEU A 599 9.14 4.13 -28.80
N PHE A 600 8.35 4.08 -27.76
CA PHE A 600 6.98 4.62 -27.72
C PHE A 600 6.87 5.97 -27.00
N ASP A 601 8.00 6.53 -26.56
CA ASP A 601 8.06 7.88 -26.00
C ASP A 601 8.15 8.88 -27.16
N LEU A 602 7.01 9.35 -27.60
CA LEU A 602 6.88 10.24 -28.77
C LEU A 602 7.01 11.73 -28.41
N GLY A 603 7.35 12.06 -27.14
CA GLY A 603 7.50 13.44 -26.66
C GLY A 603 6.22 14.03 -26.09
#